data_e02597eaccc360ed44f040d85bf49a11
#
_entry.id   e02597eaccc360ed44f040d85bf49a11
#
_cell.length_a   1.000
_cell.length_b   1.000
_cell.length_c   1.000
_cell.angle_alpha   90.00
_cell.angle_beta   90.00
_cell.angle_gamma   90.00
#
_symmetry.space_group_name_H-M   'P 1'
#
loop_
_entity.id
_entity.type
_entity.pdbx_description
1 polymer ?
#
loop_
_entity_poly.entity_id
_entity_poly.type
_entity_poly.pdbx_seq_one_letter_code
_entity_poly.pdbx_strand_id
1 'polypeptide(L)'
;MDQERPVKLSDISKALNLSVSTVSRALKDSHEIGEETKKIVQSYASKVNYRPNLIAQSLKEMNTRYIAIIVPEISNSFFAEIVNGVEFVANNQGYHVVIYQTHDSTEREINIIRDVARRKADGLLLSPSTNQTDVNEVMKSIGAKLPVVYFDRVPSDNYCHKVVCDNYQAAFEATTWLIQQGKKRIAHMAGPSGISISIERLAGYSAALLHAGISVDPNLIRYSNFLAREAWDNLRDLEEKYQPDAYFASSDRLSFYCYEAVQKLPEPRASEVKIVGFTNAHFAHLLRPKLSAIVQPAFDMGKIAAEMLLNTISKKHKDIEYGFIKLPAVLKNTE
;
A
#
# COMPACT_ATOMS: atom_id res chain seq x y z
N MET A 1 -3.16 -46.10 6.42
CA MET A 1 -4.18 -45.11 6.00
C MET A 1 -3.82 -44.76 4.56
N ASP A 2 -4.52 -45.34 3.58
CA ASP A 2 -4.33 -45.00 2.19
C ASP A 2 -4.69 -43.55 1.97
N GLN A 3 -3.74 -42.74 1.52
CA GLN A 3 -4.03 -41.38 1.05
C GLN A 3 -4.87 -41.54 -0.22
N GLU A 4 -6.18 -41.35 -0.10
CA GLU A 4 -7.06 -41.30 -1.25
C GLU A 4 -6.57 -40.21 -2.21
N ARG A 5 -6.13 -40.62 -3.36
CA ARG A 5 -5.68 -39.73 -4.44
C ARG A 5 -6.80 -38.73 -4.76
N PRO A 6 -6.50 -37.43 -4.87
CA PRO A 6 -7.53 -36.42 -5.20
C PRO A 6 -8.24 -36.76 -6.52
N VAL A 7 -9.56 -36.71 -6.49
CA VAL A 7 -10.42 -37.00 -7.66
C VAL A 7 -10.10 -36.00 -8.78
N LYS A 8 -9.93 -36.53 -10.01
CA LYS A 8 -9.65 -35.72 -11.19
C LYS A 8 -10.89 -35.57 -12.07
N LEU A 9 -10.91 -34.55 -12.92
CA LEU A 9 -11.96 -34.37 -13.96
C LEU A 9 -12.16 -35.62 -14.84
N SER A 10 -11.07 -36.34 -15.12
CA SER A 10 -11.10 -37.59 -15.89
C SER A 10 -11.83 -38.73 -15.14
N ASP A 11 -11.84 -38.70 -13.81
CA ASP A 11 -12.50 -39.75 -13.03
C ASP A 11 -14.02 -39.54 -13.06
N ILE A 12 -14.49 -38.26 -12.97
CA ILE A 12 -15.89 -37.88 -13.14
C ILE A 12 -16.37 -38.18 -14.56
N SER A 13 -15.57 -37.83 -15.56
CA SER A 13 -15.81 -38.13 -16.97
C SER A 13 -16.08 -39.62 -17.21
N LYS A 14 -15.23 -40.49 -16.68
CA LYS A 14 -15.37 -41.95 -16.78
C LYS A 14 -16.61 -42.44 -16.03
N ALA A 15 -16.85 -41.94 -14.80
CA ALA A 15 -17.98 -42.40 -13.98
C ALA A 15 -19.35 -42.03 -14.57
N LEU A 16 -19.45 -40.90 -15.27
CA LEU A 16 -20.70 -40.42 -15.87
C LEU A 16 -20.81 -40.73 -17.38
N ASN A 17 -19.81 -41.39 -17.96
CA ASN A 17 -19.70 -41.64 -19.39
C ASN A 17 -19.88 -40.38 -20.26
N LEU A 18 -19.28 -39.28 -19.83
CA LEU A 18 -19.27 -37.98 -20.49
C LEU A 18 -17.86 -37.61 -20.91
N SER A 19 -17.72 -36.72 -21.91
CA SER A 19 -16.39 -36.19 -22.27
C SER A 19 -15.84 -35.29 -21.14
N VAL A 20 -14.52 -35.21 -20.97
CA VAL A 20 -13.87 -34.33 -20.01
C VAL A 20 -14.26 -32.86 -20.27
N SER A 21 -14.44 -32.47 -21.52
CA SER A 21 -14.90 -31.15 -21.93
C SER A 21 -16.34 -30.87 -21.48
N THR A 22 -17.25 -31.85 -21.64
CA THR A 22 -18.64 -31.75 -21.18
C THR A 22 -18.70 -31.60 -19.66
N VAL A 23 -17.96 -32.42 -18.91
CA VAL A 23 -17.88 -32.32 -17.44
C VAL A 23 -17.33 -30.95 -17.00
N SER A 24 -16.25 -30.50 -17.65
CA SER A 24 -15.64 -29.18 -17.33
C SER A 24 -16.60 -28.02 -17.59
N ARG A 25 -17.37 -28.05 -18.69
CA ARG A 25 -18.36 -27.02 -19.04
C ARG A 25 -19.57 -27.07 -18.12
N ALA A 26 -20.04 -28.24 -17.75
CA ALA A 26 -21.14 -28.43 -16.81
C ALA A 26 -20.81 -27.89 -15.41
N LEU A 27 -19.58 -28.12 -14.92
CA LEU A 27 -19.11 -27.58 -13.65
C LEU A 27 -18.93 -26.05 -13.65
N LYS A 28 -18.72 -25.45 -14.84
CA LYS A 28 -18.62 -23.99 -15.03
C LYS A 28 -19.96 -23.33 -15.37
N ASP A 29 -21.06 -24.06 -15.29
CA ASP A 29 -22.40 -23.59 -15.61
C ASP A 29 -22.53 -23.01 -17.04
N SER A 30 -21.80 -23.56 -18.00
CA SER A 30 -21.83 -23.10 -19.40
C SER A 30 -23.20 -23.25 -20.02
N HIS A 31 -23.65 -22.26 -20.77
CA HIS A 31 -24.90 -22.30 -21.56
C HIS A 31 -24.92 -23.36 -22.66
N GLU A 32 -23.76 -23.89 -23.04
CA GLU A 32 -23.66 -24.96 -24.03
C GLU A 32 -24.09 -26.33 -23.49
N ILE A 33 -24.32 -26.47 -22.18
CA ILE A 33 -24.68 -27.73 -21.53
C ILE A 33 -26.10 -27.63 -20.99
N GLY A 34 -26.93 -28.62 -21.32
CA GLY A 34 -28.31 -28.70 -20.84
C GLY A 34 -28.38 -28.84 -19.30
N GLU A 35 -29.43 -28.26 -18.70
CA GLU A 35 -29.63 -28.18 -17.25
C GLU A 35 -29.64 -29.54 -16.54
N GLU A 36 -30.17 -30.58 -17.19
CA GLU A 36 -30.18 -31.95 -16.67
C GLU A 36 -28.75 -32.51 -16.52
N THR A 37 -27.90 -32.33 -17.57
CA THR A 37 -26.52 -32.74 -17.53
C THR A 37 -25.71 -31.96 -16.46
N LYS A 38 -25.95 -30.65 -16.33
CA LYS A 38 -25.33 -29.85 -15.29
C LYS A 38 -25.63 -30.38 -13.89
N LYS A 39 -26.92 -30.66 -13.59
CA LYS A 39 -27.36 -31.21 -12.30
C LYS A 39 -26.70 -32.55 -11.99
N ILE A 40 -26.64 -33.46 -12.96
CA ILE A 40 -26.01 -34.78 -12.80
C ILE A 40 -24.52 -34.62 -12.46
N VAL A 41 -23.81 -33.80 -13.23
CA VAL A 41 -22.37 -33.58 -13.04
C VAL A 41 -22.07 -32.90 -11.70
N GLN A 42 -22.82 -31.83 -11.33
CA GLN A 42 -22.64 -31.11 -10.08
C GLN A 42 -22.96 -32.00 -8.86
N SER A 43 -24.03 -32.79 -8.92
CA SER A 43 -24.41 -33.73 -7.88
C SER A 43 -23.31 -34.80 -7.67
N TYR A 44 -22.80 -35.37 -8.75
CA TYR A 44 -21.74 -36.38 -8.67
C TYR A 44 -20.43 -35.77 -8.14
N ALA A 45 -20.04 -34.57 -8.62
CA ALA A 45 -18.85 -33.86 -8.15
C ALA A 45 -18.92 -33.57 -6.64
N SER A 46 -20.09 -33.13 -6.15
CA SER A 46 -20.31 -32.93 -4.72
C SER A 46 -20.20 -34.24 -3.92
N LYS A 47 -20.78 -35.35 -4.43
CA LYS A 47 -20.72 -36.66 -3.80
C LYS A 47 -19.28 -37.18 -3.62
N VAL A 48 -18.42 -36.93 -4.59
CA VAL A 48 -17.01 -37.39 -4.56
C VAL A 48 -16.06 -36.30 -4.03
N ASN A 49 -16.60 -35.23 -3.44
CA ASN A 49 -15.85 -34.09 -2.90
C ASN A 49 -14.80 -33.56 -3.90
N TYR A 50 -15.18 -33.50 -5.19
CA TYR A 50 -14.31 -32.98 -6.22
C TYR A 50 -14.06 -31.50 -6.03
N ARG A 51 -12.79 -31.12 -6.00
CA ARG A 51 -12.35 -29.70 -6.03
C ARG A 51 -11.62 -29.43 -7.33
N PRO A 52 -12.03 -28.42 -8.09
CA PRO A 52 -11.30 -27.99 -9.28
C PRO A 52 -9.83 -27.74 -8.95
N ASN A 53 -8.92 -28.25 -9.75
CA ASN A 53 -7.52 -27.92 -9.61
C ASN A 53 -7.28 -26.52 -10.23
N LEU A 54 -7.19 -25.51 -9.35
CA LEU A 54 -7.01 -24.11 -9.75
C LEU A 54 -5.71 -23.92 -10.56
N ILE A 55 -4.65 -24.69 -10.27
CA ILE A 55 -3.39 -24.63 -11.01
C ILE A 55 -3.59 -25.12 -12.47
N ALA A 56 -4.34 -26.21 -12.65
CA ALA A 56 -4.64 -26.73 -14.00
C ALA A 56 -5.60 -25.80 -14.78
N GLN A 57 -6.49 -25.10 -14.08
CA GLN A 57 -7.36 -24.09 -14.67
C GLN A 57 -6.58 -22.85 -15.10
N SER A 58 -5.72 -22.31 -14.24
CA SER A 58 -4.91 -21.14 -14.54
C SER A 58 -3.95 -21.38 -15.73
N LEU A 59 -3.40 -22.59 -15.87
CA LEU A 59 -2.59 -22.97 -17.02
C LEU A 59 -3.39 -22.96 -18.32
N LYS A 60 -4.67 -23.33 -18.28
CA LYS A 60 -5.54 -23.35 -19.47
C LYS A 60 -6.06 -21.96 -19.84
N GLU A 61 -6.34 -21.13 -18.85
CA GLU A 61 -6.91 -19.79 -19.02
C GLU A 61 -5.85 -18.70 -19.18
N MET A 62 -4.56 -19.03 -19.02
CA MET A 62 -3.44 -18.08 -18.95
C MET A 62 -3.66 -16.94 -17.93
N ASN A 63 -4.48 -17.20 -16.89
CA ASN A 63 -4.84 -16.25 -15.86
C ASN A 63 -4.83 -16.98 -14.52
N THR A 64 -4.03 -16.49 -13.58
CA THR A 64 -3.85 -17.13 -12.28
C THR A 64 -4.87 -16.67 -11.24
N ARG A 65 -5.64 -15.63 -11.56
CA ARG A 65 -6.58 -14.98 -10.65
C ARG A 65 -5.94 -14.54 -9.34
N TYR A 66 -4.63 -14.25 -9.37
CA TYR A 66 -4.00 -13.58 -8.25
C TYR A 66 -3.24 -12.34 -8.67
N ILE A 67 -3.30 -11.31 -7.82
CA ILE A 67 -2.51 -10.09 -7.91
C ILE A 67 -1.60 -9.99 -6.69
N ALA A 68 -0.42 -9.44 -6.89
CA ALA A 68 0.52 -9.18 -5.82
C ALA A 68 0.40 -7.74 -5.33
N ILE A 69 0.51 -7.52 -4.03
CA ILE A 69 0.74 -6.21 -3.44
C ILE A 69 2.04 -6.22 -2.66
N ILE A 70 2.95 -5.29 -2.99
CA ILE A 70 4.23 -5.12 -2.32
C ILE A 70 4.18 -3.82 -1.52
N VAL A 71 4.38 -3.95 -0.20
CA VAL A 71 4.40 -2.84 0.76
C VAL A 71 5.68 -2.87 1.57
N PRO A 72 6.12 -1.72 2.13
CA PRO A 72 7.23 -1.71 3.07
C PRO A 72 6.96 -2.55 4.32
N GLU A 73 5.79 -2.37 4.96
CA GLU A 73 5.46 -3.02 6.21
C GLU A 73 3.94 -3.03 6.48
N ILE A 74 3.40 -4.21 6.78
CA ILE A 74 1.95 -4.37 7.05
C ILE A 74 1.54 -3.90 8.46
N SER A 75 2.49 -3.80 9.40
CA SER A 75 2.21 -3.31 10.75
C SER A 75 1.86 -1.82 10.81
N ASN A 76 2.15 -1.08 9.73
CA ASN A 76 1.71 0.30 9.58
C ASN A 76 0.23 0.34 9.17
N SER A 77 -0.62 1.02 9.96
CA SER A 77 -2.06 1.13 9.75
C SER A 77 -2.45 1.66 8.37
N PHE A 78 -1.66 2.57 7.81
CA PHE A 78 -1.85 3.08 6.45
C PHE A 78 -1.78 1.97 5.40
N PHE A 79 -0.73 1.15 5.42
CA PHE A 79 -0.61 0.05 4.46
C PHE A 79 -1.63 -1.07 4.71
N ALA A 80 -2.00 -1.33 5.96
CA ALA A 80 -3.06 -2.28 6.27
C ALA A 80 -4.40 -1.85 5.67
N GLU A 81 -4.75 -0.58 5.75
CA GLU A 81 -5.98 -0.04 5.14
C GLU A 81 -5.93 -0.04 3.60
N ILE A 82 -4.77 0.22 3.00
CA ILE A 82 -4.60 0.06 1.55
C ILE A 82 -4.89 -1.39 1.13
N VAL A 83 -4.33 -2.37 1.84
CA VAL A 83 -4.58 -3.79 1.58
C VAL A 83 -6.07 -4.11 1.67
N ASN A 84 -6.77 -3.61 2.68
CA ASN A 84 -8.22 -3.79 2.81
C ASN A 84 -8.99 -3.22 1.59
N GLY A 85 -8.60 -2.05 1.09
CA GLY A 85 -9.18 -1.45 -0.11
C GLY A 85 -8.92 -2.29 -1.37
N VAL A 86 -7.70 -2.82 -1.51
CA VAL A 86 -7.34 -3.73 -2.60
C VAL A 86 -8.13 -5.03 -2.55
N GLU A 87 -8.20 -5.67 -1.38
CA GLU A 87 -8.95 -6.92 -1.20
C GLU A 87 -10.43 -6.74 -1.48
N PHE A 88 -11.03 -5.61 -1.08
CA PHE A 88 -12.43 -5.30 -1.36
C PHE A 88 -12.74 -5.35 -2.85
N VAL A 89 -11.89 -4.79 -3.71
CA VAL A 89 -12.08 -4.80 -5.17
C VAL A 89 -11.72 -6.17 -5.76
N ALA A 90 -10.59 -6.74 -5.35
CA ALA A 90 -10.08 -7.99 -5.90
C ALA A 90 -11.06 -9.15 -5.67
N ASN A 91 -11.57 -9.30 -4.44
CA ASN A 91 -12.52 -10.36 -4.08
C ASN A 91 -13.82 -10.27 -4.89
N ASN A 92 -14.35 -9.06 -5.12
CA ASN A 92 -15.55 -8.85 -5.92
C ASN A 92 -15.37 -9.24 -7.41
N GLN A 93 -14.12 -9.29 -7.88
CA GLN A 93 -13.77 -9.70 -9.24
C GLN A 93 -13.15 -11.10 -9.32
N GLY A 94 -13.20 -11.87 -8.23
CA GLY A 94 -12.69 -13.25 -8.15
C GLY A 94 -11.16 -13.36 -8.21
N TYR A 95 -10.44 -12.31 -7.75
CA TYR A 95 -8.99 -12.30 -7.59
C TYR A 95 -8.59 -12.54 -6.14
N HIS A 96 -7.47 -13.20 -5.95
CA HIS A 96 -6.80 -13.35 -4.65
C HIS A 96 -5.65 -12.35 -4.54
N VAL A 97 -5.48 -11.78 -3.37
CA VAL A 97 -4.39 -10.83 -3.07
C VAL A 97 -3.28 -11.56 -2.30
N VAL A 98 -2.05 -11.48 -2.80
CA VAL A 98 -0.87 -11.97 -2.09
C VAL A 98 -0.01 -10.80 -1.65
N ILE A 99 0.20 -10.70 -0.33
CA ILE A 99 0.90 -9.57 0.29
C ILE A 99 2.37 -9.93 0.47
N TYR A 100 3.25 -9.04 0.03
CA TYR A 100 4.69 -9.12 0.22
C TYR A 100 5.21 -7.90 0.98
N GLN A 101 6.21 -8.10 1.83
CA GLN A 101 6.84 -7.03 2.61
C GLN A 101 8.31 -6.90 2.28
N THR A 102 8.75 -5.66 1.95
CA THR A 102 10.14 -5.37 1.64
C THR A 102 10.97 -4.99 2.86
N HIS A 103 10.34 -4.47 3.91
CA HIS A 103 11.00 -3.81 5.05
C HIS A 103 12.00 -2.74 4.58
N ASP A 104 11.61 -1.98 3.55
CA ASP A 104 12.41 -0.94 2.90
C ASP A 104 13.75 -1.44 2.30
N SER A 105 13.90 -2.75 2.05
CA SER A 105 15.08 -3.34 1.41
C SER A 105 14.89 -3.47 -0.10
N THR A 106 15.71 -2.76 -0.88
CA THR A 106 15.74 -2.82 -2.34
C THR A 106 16.06 -4.22 -2.85
N GLU A 107 16.98 -4.93 -2.20
CA GLU A 107 17.33 -6.30 -2.59
C GLU A 107 16.13 -7.25 -2.42
N ARG A 108 15.41 -7.15 -1.29
CA ARG A 108 14.18 -7.94 -1.08
C ARG A 108 13.11 -7.58 -2.09
N GLU A 109 12.93 -6.30 -2.39
CA GLU A 109 11.97 -5.83 -3.40
C GLU A 109 12.24 -6.46 -4.77
N ILE A 110 13.47 -6.40 -5.25
CA ILE A 110 13.89 -7.01 -6.52
C ILE A 110 13.61 -8.51 -6.53
N ASN A 111 13.96 -9.22 -5.46
CA ASN A 111 13.73 -10.67 -5.35
C ASN A 111 12.24 -11.01 -5.35
N ILE A 112 11.43 -10.24 -4.63
CA ILE A 112 9.97 -10.40 -4.61
C ILE A 112 9.37 -10.15 -6.01
N ILE A 113 9.77 -9.08 -6.70
CA ILE A 113 9.28 -8.78 -8.07
C ILE A 113 9.60 -9.94 -9.01
N ARG A 114 10.82 -10.49 -8.94
CA ARG A 114 11.19 -11.68 -9.75
C ARG A 114 10.33 -12.89 -9.43
N ASP A 115 10.06 -13.15 -8.15
CA ASP A 115 9.22 -14.28 -7.73
C ASP A 115 7.76 -14.10 -8.13
N VAL A 116 7.20 -12.91 -8.00
CA VAL A 116 5.86 -12.54 -8.46
C VAL A 116 5.71 -12.82 -9.96
N ALA A 117 6.68 -12.38 -10.77
CA ALA A 117 6.67 -12.63 -12.21
C ALA A 117 6.82 -14.11 -12.58
N ARG A 118 7.72 -14.85 -11.89
CA ARG A 118 7.89 -16.31 -12.10
C ARG A 118 6.64 -17.10 -11.74
N ARG A 119 5.91 -16.69 -10.69
CA ARG A 119 4.65 -17.31 -10.26
C ARG A 119 3.46 -16.90 -11.13
N LYS A 120 3.71 -16.06 -12.15
CA LYS A 120 2.71 -15.58 -13.10
C LYS A 120 1.54 -14.87 -12.41
N ALA A 121 1.82 -13.94 -11.50
CA ALA A 121 0.81 -13.02 -11.05
C ALA A 121 0.19 -12.29 -12.27
N ASP A 122 -1.09 -11.99 -12.21
CA ASP A 122 -1.77 -11.28 -13.30
C ASP A 122 -1.47 -9.78 -13.26
N GLY A 123 -1.05 -9.26 -12.08
CA GLY A 123 -0.66 -7.87 -11.90
C GLY A 123 0.01 -7.60 -10.56
N LEU A 124 0.60 -6.41 -10.45
CA LEU A 124 1.37 -5.95 -9.32
C LEU A 124 0.94 -4.55 -8.86
N LEU A 125 0.67 -4.41 -7.57
CA LEU A 125 0.55 -3.14 -6.86
C LEU A 125 1.84 -2.93 -6.06
N LEU A 126 2.47 -1.76 -6.19
CA LEU A 126 3.78 -1.52 -5.59
C LEU A 126 3.89 -0.15 -4.93
N SER A 127 4.24 -0.14 -3.64
CA SER A 127 4.85 1.01 -2.97
C SER A 127 6.36 0.75 -2.86
N PRO A 128 7.21 1.44 -3.67
CA PRO A 128 8.63 1.14 -3.76
C PRO A 128 9.39 1.32 -2.45
N SER A 129 10.49 0.61 -2.31
CA SER A 129 11.47 0.82 -1.22
C SER A 129 12.11 2.21 -1.32
N THR A 130 12.86 2.60 -0.28
CA THR A 130 13.46 3.95 -0.19
C THR A 130 14.44 4.27 -1.32
N ASN A 131 15.06 3.26 -1.94
CA ASN A 131 16.07 3.44 -2.99
C ASN A 131 15.50 3.30 -4.42
N GLN A 132 14.20 3.40 -4.60
CA GLN A 132 13.49 3.36 -5.89
C GLN A 132 14.03 2.33 -6.90
N THR A 133 13.51 1.12 -6.82
CA THR A 133 13.83 0.08 -7.80
C THR A 133 13.19 0.42 -9.15
N ASP A 134 13.98 0.38 -10.23
CA ASP A 134 13.42 0.41 -11.58
C ASP A 134 12.80 -0.96 -11.90
N VAL A 135 11.48 -1.04 -11.69
CA VAL A 135 10.70 -2.27 -11.94
C VAL A 135 10.77 -2.69 -13.40
N ASN A 136 10.81 -1.73 -14.33
CA ASN A 136 10.88 -2.03 -15.76
C ASN A 136 12.20 -2.71 -16.12
N GLU A 137 13.31 -2.26 -15.51
CA GLU A 137 14.63 -2.89 -15.69
C GLU A 137 14.63 -4.31 -15.12
N VAL A 138 14.09 -4.52 -13.92
CA VAL A 138 13.94 -5.86 -13.34
C VAL A 138 13.08 -6.75 -14.23
N MET A 139 11.95 -6.26 -14.73
CA MET A 139 11.06 -7.02 -15.62
C MET A 139 11.72 -7.38 -16.96
N LYS A 140 12.45 -6.43 -17.57
CA LYS A 140 13.23 -6.68 -18.79
C LYS A 140 14.27 -7.77 -18.55
N SER A 141 14.97 -7.75 -17.41
CA SER A 141 16.02 -8.72 -17.10
C SER A 141 15.53 -10.17 -17.00
N ILE A 142 14.26 -10.38 -16.74
CA ILE A 142 13.63 -11.71 -16.62
C ILE A 142 12.68 -12.04 -17.78
N GLY A 143 12.60 -11.15 -18.79
CA GLY A 143 11.74 -11.33 -19.97
C GLY A 143 10.24 -11.35 -19.63
N ALA A 144 9.81 -10.77 -18.52
CA ALA A 144 8.43 -10.75 -18.07
C ALA A 144 7.72 -9.45 -18.46
N LYS A 145 6.41 -9.56 -18.71
CA LYS A 145 5.49 -8.43 -18.86
C LYS A 145 4.41 -8.57 -17.80
N LEU A 146 4.34 -7.62 -16.89
CA LEU A 146 3.38 -7.61 -15.78
C LEU A 146 2.80 -6.21 -15.65
N PRO A 147 1.47 -6.03 -15.64
CA PRO A 147 0.86 -4.74 -15.30
C PRO A 147 1.27 -4.31 -13.91
N VAL A 148 1.71 -3.04 -13.77
CA VAL A 148 2.11 -2.46 -12.48
C VAL A 148 1.32 -1.17 -12.25
N VAL A 149 0.80 -1.02 -11.03
CA VAL A 149 0.27 0.25 -10.52
C VAL A 149 1.06 0.62 -9.27
N TYR A 150 1.62 1.82 -9.27
CA TYR A 150 2.32 2.36 -8.13
C TYR A 150 1.38 3.10 -7.20
N PHE A 151 1.63 3.04 -5.91
CA PHE A 151 0.87 3.81 -4.93
C PHE A 151 1.78 4.33 -3.81
N ASP A 152 1.34 5.41 -3.14
CA ASP A 152 2.06 6.09 -2.06
C ASP A 152 3.41 6.66 -2.52
N ARG A 153 4.44 5.86 -2.54
CA ARG A 153 5.75 6.18 -3.10
C ARG A 153 5.75 5.85 -4.58
N VAL A 154 6.08 6.81 -5.42
CA VAL A 154 5.96 6.64 -6.87
C VAL A 154 7.21 7.14 -7.58
N PRO A 155 7.61 6.50 -8.70
CA PRO A 155 8.70 6.99 -9.52
C PRO A 155 8.33 8.31 -10.20
N SER A 156 9.34 9.06 -10.64
CA SER A 156 9.14 10.34 -11.32
C SER A 156 8.67 10.23 -12.76
N ASP A 157 8.88 9.07 -13.43
CA ASP A 157 8.45 8.86 -14.82
C ASP A 157 6.91 8.84 -14.96
N ASN A 158 6.41 9.07 -16.19
CA ASN A 158 4.97 9.12 -16.49
C ASN A 158 4.45 7.86 -17.21
N TYR A 159 5.25 6.80 -17.30
CA TYR A 159 4.91 5.58 -18.02
C TYR A 159 4.32 4.49 -17.12
N CYS A 160 3.60 4.88 -16.08
CA CYS A 160 2.95 3.96 -15.16
C CYS A 160 1.71 4.59 -14.51
N HIS A 161 0.78 3.74 -14.09
CA HIS A 161 -0.34 4.17 -13.24
C HIS A 161 0.14 4.53 -11.84
N LYS A 162 -0.39 5.62 -11.28
CA LYS A 162 -0.03 6.10 -9.94
C LYS A 162 -1.25 6.52 -9.14
N VAL A 163 -1.30 6.12 -7.87
CA VAL A 163 -2.29 6.58 -6.89
C VAL A 163 -1.55 7.13 -5.68
N VAL A 164 -1.67 8.43 -5.42
CA VAL A 164 -0.95 9.12 -4.36
C VAL A 164 -1.87 9.94 -3.46
N CYS A 165 -1.40 10.23 -2.27
CA CYS A 165 -1.97 11.27 -1.42
C CYS A 165 -1.44 12.65 -1.84
N ASP A 166 -2.21 13.72 -1.66
CA ASP A 166 -1.71 15.09 -1.80
C ASP A 166 -0.85 15.48 -0.59
N ASN A 167 0.38 14.99 -0.63
CA ASN A 167 1.35 15.16 0.45
C ASN A 167 1.76 16.63 0.65
N TYR A 168 1.85 17.40 -0.44
CA TYR A 168 2.20 18.82 -0.37
C TYR A 168 1.11 19.60 0.36
N GLN A 169 -0.14 19.46 -0.09
CA GLN A 169 -1.25 20.20 0.50
C GLN A 169 -1.48 19.80 1.96
N ALA A 170 -1.41 18.50 2.27
CA ALA A 170 -1.55 18.00 3.63
C ALA A 170 -0.47 18.55 4.59
N ALA A 171 0.79 18.61 4.14
CA ALA A 171 1.88 19.18 4.92
C ALA A 171 1.75 20.70 5.09
N PHE A 172 1.31 21.40 4.04
CA PHE A 172 1.03 22.83 4.07
C PHE A 172 -0.06 23.15 5.10
N GLU A 173 -1.18 22.46 5.06
CA GLU A 173 -2.30 22.65 5.99
C GLU A 173 -1.92 22.33 7.44
N ALA A 174 -1.20 21.23 7.66
CA ALA A 174 -0.76 20.82 9.00
C ALA A 174 0.23 21.84 9.62
N THR A 175 1.16 22.33 8.82
CA THR A 175 2.12 23.37 9.29
C THR A 175 1.42 24.71 9.52
N THR A 176 0.51 25.09 8.62
CA THR A 176 -0.33 26.28 8.80
C THR A 176 -1.15 26.20 10.09
N TRP A 177 -1.73 25.05 10.39
CA TRP A 177 -2.45 24.84 11.65
C TRP A 177 -1.55 25.04 12.87
N LEU A 178 -0.32 24.49 12.90
CA LEU A 178 0.63 24.74 13.98
C LEU A 178 0.94 26.23 14.14
N ILE A 179 1.12 26.95 13.05
CA ILE A 179 1.38 28.41 13.07
C ILE A 179 0.17 29.16 13.65
N GLN A 180 -1.04 28.78 13.28
CA GLN A 180 -2.29 29.34 13.84
C GLN A 180 -2.44 29.05 15.34
N GLN A 181 -1.84 27.96 15.84
CA GLN A 181 -1.73 27.68 17.28
C GLN A 181 -0.62 28.49 17.98
N GLY A 182 -0.04 29.47 17.29
CA GLY A 182 1.00 30.35 17.80
C GLY A 182 2.41 29.76 17.79
N LYS A 183 2.63 28.60 17.14
CA LYS A 183 3.93 27.94 17.07
C LYS A 183 4.81 28.61 16.01
N LYS A 184 6.08 28.84 16.32
CA LYS A 184 7.05 29.54 15.46
C LYS A 184 8.32 28.75 15.21
N ARG A 185 8.67 27.85 16.11
CA ARG A 185 9.87 26.99 16.02
C ARG A 185 9.45 25.55 15.78
N ILE A 186 8.93 25.30 14.60
CA ILE A 186 8.36 24.00 14.23
C ILE A 186 9.46 23.11 13.68
N ALA A 187 9.78 22.02 14.37
CA ALA A 187 10.72 21.02 13.84
C ALA A 187 10.01 20.05 12.88
N HIS A 188 10.67 19.77 11.77
CA HIS A 188 10.19 18.77 10.78
C HIS A 188 11.00 17.48 10.88
N MET A 189 10.38 16.42 11.36
CA MET A 189 10.92 15.06 11.30
C MET A 189 10.60 14.46 9.92
N ALA A 190 11.55 14.61 9.00
CA ALA A 190 11.43 14.19 7.62
C ALA A 190 11.80 12.71 7.45
N GLY A 191 11.18 12.05 6.47
CA GLY A 191 11.60 10.74 5.98
C GLY A 191 12.86 10.81 5.11
N PRO A 192 13.28 9.71 4.47
CA PRO A 192 14.42 9.70 3.55
C PRO A 192 14.29 10.75 2.46
N SER A 193 15.36 11.49 2.18
CA SER A 193 15.34 12.64 1.27
C SER A 193 15.08 12.29 -0.20
N GLY A 194 15.31 11.02 -0.59
CA GLY A 194 15.21 10.57 -1.99
C GLY A 194 13.82 10.11 -2.42
N ILE A 195 12.84 10.01 -1.52
CA ILE A 195 11.50 9.53 -1.87
C ILE A 195 10.50 10.68 -2.10
N SER A 196 9.60 10.49 -3.07
CA SER A 196 8.62 11.51 -3.50
C SER A 196 7.83 12.12 -2.35
N ILE A 197 7.32 11.28 -1.44
CA ILE A 197 6.51 11.74 -0.30
C ILE A 197 7.29 12.64 0.67
N SER A 198 8.58 12.39 0.90
CA SER A 198 9.41 13.23 1.77
C SER A 198 9.68 14.60 1.13
N ILE A 199 9.92 14.62 -0.19
CA ILE A 199 10.16 15.86 -0.95
C ILE A 199 8.89 16.72 -0.91
N GLU A 200 7.72 16.14 -1.20
CA GLU A 200 6.45 16.87 -1.21
C GLU A 200 6.06 17.41 0.18
N ARG A 201 6.23 16.58 1.24
CA ARG A 201 5.91 16.98 2.63
C ARG A 201 6.83 18.09 3.11
N LEU A 202 8.12 18.03 2.82
CA LEU A 202 9.07 19.10 3.13
C LEU A 202 8.73 20.39 2.35
N ALA A 203 8.35 20.28 1.08
CA ALA A 203 7.96 21.42 0.28
C ALA A 203 6.71 22.11 0.84
N GLY A 204 5.68 21.34 1.24
CA GLY A 204 4.48 21.87 1.89
C GLY A 204 4.76 22.55 3.23
N TYR A 205 5.59 21.92 4.09
CA TYR A 205 6.05 22.52 5.35
C TYR A 205 6.77 23.86 5.11
N SER A 206 7.73 23.87 4.19
CA SER A 206 8.51 25.07 3.89
C SER A 206 7.64 26.20 3.32
N ALA A 207 6.72 25.86 2.43
CA ALA A 207 5.79 26.82 1.83
C ALA A 207 4.87 27.47 2.89
N ALA A 208 4.37 26.69 3.86
CA ALA A 208 3.52 27.21 4.94
C ALA A 208 4.27 28.19 5.84
N LEU A 209 5.52 27.88 6.21
CA LEU A 209 6.36 28.80 6.98
C LEU A 209 6.59 30.12 6.23
N LEU A 210 7.03 30.03 4.97
CA LEU A 210 7.29 31.19 4.13
C LEU A 210 6.02 32.03 3.91
N HIS A 211 4.87 31.40 3.71
CA HIS A 211 3.58 32.10 3.59
C HIS A 211 3.22 32.90 4.86
N ALA A 212 3.61 32.40 6.01
CA ALA A 212 3.42 33.08 7.29
C ALA A 212 4.54 34.10 7.65
N GLY A 213 5.51 34.33 6.75
CA GLY A 213 6.67 35.21 7.00
C GLY A 213 7.71 34.62 7.96
N ILE A 214 7.69 33.31 8.18
CA ILE A 214 8.66 32.61 9.02
C ILE A 214 9.74 32.01 8.12
N SER A 215 11.01 32.32 8.40
CA SER A 215 12.13 31.71 7.66
C SER A 215 12.26 30.23 7.95
N VAL A 216 12.53 29.43 6.92
CA VAL A 216 12.83 28.01 7.07
C VAL A 216 14.23 27.87 7.68
N ASP A 217 14.29 27.30 8.90
CA ASP A 217 15.56 27.01 9.57
C ASP A 217 15.99 25.57 9.26
N PRO A 218 17.10 25.35 8.52
CA PRO A 218 17.59 24.00 8.21
C PRO A 218 17.93 23.17 9.47
N ASN A 219 18.25 23.85 10.58
CA ASN A 219 18.54 23.19 11.85
C ASN A 219 17.30 22.57 12.51
N LEU A 220 16.11 22.92 12.10
CA LEU A 220 14.84 22.32 12.55
C LEU A 220 14.36 21.20 11.65
N ILE A 221 15.10 20.84 10.59
CA ILE A 221 14.78 19.74 9.68
C ILE A 221 15.71 18.57 9.97
N ARG A 222 15.13 17.39 10.26
CA ARG A 222 15.89 16.17 10.52
C ARG A 222 15.40 15.05 9.63
N TYR A 223 16.30 14.47 8.84
CA TYR A 223 16.03 13.31 8.02
C TYR A 223 16.28 12.00 8.79
N SER A 224 15.46 11.01 8.53
CA SER A 224 15.61 9.68 9.11
C SER A 224 15.18 8.61 8.08
N ASN A 225 15.89 7.49 8.06
CA ASN A 225 15.51 6.31 7.26
C ASN A 225 14.44 5.44 7.95
N PHE A 226 13.60 6.05 8.78
CA PHE A 226 12.56 5.40 9.61
C PHE A 226 13.13 4.42 10.66
N LEU A 227 14.44 4.49 10.93
CA LEU A 227 15.09 3.71 11.98
C LEU A 227 14.91 4.39 13.33
N ALA A 228 14.50 3.62 14.33
CA ALA A 228 14.23 4.13 15.67
C ALA A 228 15.44 4.89 16.26
N ARG A 229 16.65 4.33 16.11
CA ARG A 229 17.88 4.95 16.64
C ARG A 229 18.11 6.34 16.05
N GLU A 230 18.03 6.48 14.72
CA GLU A 230 18.22 7.77 14.05
C GLU A 230 17.17 8.79 14.50
N ALA A 231 15.91 8.37 14.60
CA ALA A 231 14.83 9.24 15.04
C ALA A 231 15.06 9.73 16.48
N TRP A 232 15.47 8.85 17.39
CA TRP A 232 15.79 9.23 18.79
C TRP A 232 16.99 10.15 18.91
N ASP A 233 18.08 9.91 18.15
CA ASP A 233 19.25 10.79 18.15
C ASP A 233 18.89 12.17 17.61
N ASN A 234 18.08 12.25 16.54
CA ASN A 234 17.56 13.50 15.98
C ASN A 234 16.67 14.27 16.96
N LEU A 235 15.74 13.60 17.63
CA LEU A 235 14.83 14.23 18.58
C LEU A 235 15.57 14.77 19.81
N ARG A 236 16.54 14.02 20.32
CA ARG A 236 17.41 14.47 21.42
C ARG A 236 18.20 15.71 21.02
N ASP A 237 18.84 15.71 19.85
CA ASP A 237 19.61 16.86 19.35
C ASP A 237 18.72 18.11 19.18
N LEU A 238 17.48 17.92 18.67
CA LEU A 238 16.52 19.00 18.55
C LEU A 238 16.12 19.60 19.91
N GLU A 239 15.84 18.77 20.90
CA GLU A 239 15.47 19.26 22.24
C GLU A 239 16.64 19.90 22.96
N GLU A 240 17.84 19.35 22.92
CA GLU A 240 19.01 19.89 23.61
C GLU A 240 19.46 21.22 23.01
N LYS A 241 19.43 21.38 21.69
CA LYS A 241 20.02 22.55 21.03
C LYS A 241 19.03 23.61 20.59
N TYR A 242 17.81 23.19 20.19
CA TYR A 242 16.88 24.07 19.49
C TYR A 242 15.55 24.25 20.21
N GLN A 243 15.13 23.33 21.06
CA GLN A 243 13.87 23.39 21.83
C GLN A 243 12.67 23.81 20.97
N PRO A 244 12.26 23.04 19.93
CA PRO A 244 11.15 23.40 19.06
C PRO A 244 9.84 23.46 19.84
N ASP A 245 8.98 24.42 19.55
CA ASP A 245 7.67 24.56 20.19
C ASP A 245 6.58 23.68 19.57
N ALA A 246 6.90 23.02 18.44
CA ALA A 246 6.07 21.99 17.81
C ALA A 246 6.88 21.04 16.94
N TYR A 247 6.31 19.86 16.69
CA TYR A 247 6.82 18.86 15.76
C TYR A 247 5.83 18.59 14.63
N PHE A 248 6.32 18.64 13.40
CA PHE A 248 5.65 18.08 12.23
C PHE A 248 6.36 16.78 11.81
N ALA A 249 5.68 15.65 11.96
CA ALA A 249 6.22 14.32 11.66
C ALA A 249 5.71 13.79 10.33
N SER A 250 6.63 13.40 9.44
CA SER A 250 6.32 13.02 8.07
C SER A 250 5.90 11.55 7.89
N SER A 251 5.68 10.79 8.94
CA SER A 251 5.22 9.39 8.83
C SER A 251 4.65 8.90 10.15
N ASP A 252 3.92 7.79 10.08
CA ASP A 252 3.32 7.13 11.23
C ASP A 252 4.35 6.85 12.34
N ARG A 253 5.47 6.18 12.01
CA ARG A 253 6.55 5.91 12.97
C ARG A 253 7.13 7.18 13.59
N LEU A 254 7.43 8.18 12.76
CA LEU A 254 8.01 9.43 13.25
C LEU A 254 7.03 10.20 14.13
N SER A 255 5.71 10.11 13.85
CA SER A 255 4.68 10.69 14.70
C SER A 255 4.70 10.11 16.11
N PHE A 256 4.84 8.80 16.24
CA PHE A 256 4.94 8.13 17.53
C PHE A 256 6.27 8.38 18.24
N TYR A 257 7.40 8.46 17.52
CA TYR A 257 8.67 8.84 18.15
C TYR A 257 8.64 10.27 18.68
N CYS A 258 8.05 11.22 17.93
CA CYS A 258 7.84 12.58 18.44
C CYS A 258 6.96 12.58 19.69
N TYR A 259 5.86 11.81 19.66
CA TYR A 259 4.96 11.68 20.80
C TYR A 259 5.68 11.15 22.04
N GLU A 260 6.41 10.05 21.94
CA GLU A 260 7.18 9.48 23.04
C GLU A 260 8.27 10.43 23.55
N ALA A 261 8.93 11.18 22.65
CA ALA A 261 9.95 12.15 23.03
C ALA A 261 9.33 13.28 23.87
N VAL A 262 8.21 13.84 23.42
CA VAL A 262 7.52 14.92 24.13
C VAL A 262 6.99 14.47 25.48
N GLN A 263 6.49 13.23 25.59
CA GLN A 263 6.07 12.68 26.90
C GLN A 263 7.18 12.58 27.95
N LYS A 264 8.45 12.53 27.53
CA LYS A 264 9.60 12.48 28.44
C LYS A 264 10.09 13.84 28.86
N LEU A 265 9.53 14.92 28.28
CA LEU A 265 9.89 16.29 28.68
C LEU A 265 9.30 16.61 30.05
N PRO A 266 9.97 17.50 30.83
CA PRO A 266 9.41 18.00 32.07
C PRO A 266 8.22 18.93 31.81
N GLU A 267 7.28 19.00 32.77
CA GLU A 267 6.24 20.02 32.75
C GLU A 267 6.81 21.42 33.09
N PRO A 268 6.28 22.53 32.52
CA PRO A 268 5.11 22.58 31.63
C PRO A 268 5.42 22.29 30.16
N ARG A 269 6.66 22.04 29.78
CA ARG A 269 7.09 21.91 28.39
C ARG A 269 6.36 20.76 27.65
N ALA A 270 6.17 19.62 28.31
CA ALA A 270 5.47 18.46 27.70
C ALA A 270 4.04 18.82 27.24
N SER A 271 3.33 19.67 28.03
CA SER A 271 1.98 20.11 27.69
C SER A 271 1.94 21.26 26.67
N GLU A 272 3.01 22.02 26.54
CA GLU A 272 3.11 23.19 25.65
C GLU A 272 3.49 22.78 24.20
N VAL A 273 4.31 21.72 24.03
CA VAL A 273 4.76 21.27 22.71
C VAL A 273 3.60 20.62 21.94
N LYS A 274 3.33 21.11 20.73
CA LYS A 274 2.32 20.53 19.85
C LYS A 274 2.93 19.52 18.89
N ILE A 275 2.18 18.46 18.60
CA ILE A 275 2.60 17.44 17.63
C ILE A 275 1.51 17.29 16.58
N VAL A 276 1.91 17.36 15.31
CA VAL A 276 1.09 16.96 14.16
C VAL A 276 1.88 16.01 13.28
N GLY A 277 1.23 14.97 12.78
CA GLY A 277 1.94 14.04 11.92
C GLY A 277 1.03 13.11 11.12
N PHE A 278 1.61 12.52 10.08
CA PHE A 278 0.92 11.53 9.28
C PHE A 278 0.74 10.24 10.06
N THR A 279 -0.51 9.87 10.32
CA THR A 279 -0.87 8.58 10.90
C THR A 279 -2.32 8.21 10.61
N ASN A 280 -2.54 6.94 10.28
CA ASN A 280 -3.87 6.33 10.17
C ASN A 280 -4.23 5.50 11.42
N ALA A 281 -3.45 5.58 12.49
CA ALA A 281 -3.72 4.85 13.73
C ALA A 281 -5.04 5.33 14.37
N HIS A 282 -6.01 4.44 14.45
CA HIS A 282 -7.35 4.75 14.98
C HIS A 282 -7.33 5.25 16.43
N PHE A 283 -6.31 4.86 17.21
CA PHE A 283 -6.17 5.24 18.60
C PHE A 283 -5.43 6.58 18.83
N ALA A 284 -4.93 7.24 17.77
CA ALA A 284 -4.16 8.49 17.90
C ALA A 284 -4.93 9.57 18.70
N HIS A 285 -6.25 9.62 18.57
CA HIS A 285 -7.10 10.56 19.32
C HIS A 285 -7.16 10.31 20.84
N LEU A 286 -6.75 9.12 21.31
CA LEU A 286 -6.72 8.75 22.73
C LEU A 286 -5.44 9.18 23.42
N LEU A 287 -4.40 9.56 22.67
CA LEU A 287 -3.10 9.90 23.21
C LEU A 287 -3.12 11.19 24.06
N ARG A 288 -2.28 11.23 25.09
CA ARG A 288 -2.08 12.41 25.98
C ARG A 288 -0.57 12.56 26.25
N PRO A 289 0.10 13.68 25.89
CA PRO A 289 -0.43 14.86 25.20
C PRO A 289 -1.06 14.52 23.86
N LYS A 290 -1.90 15.41 23.33
CA LYS A 290 -2.66 15.16 22.09
C LYS A 290 -1.74 15.13 20.87
N LEU A 291 -1.93 14.12 20.02
CA LEU A 291 -1.34 14.01 18.68
C LEU A 291 -2.40 14.36 17.63
N SER A 292 -2.21 15.48 16.92
CA SER A 292 -3.04 15.81 15.76
C SER A 292 -2.63 14.98 14.55
N ALA A 293 -3.59 14.31 13.94
CA ALA A 293 -3.32 13.32 12.90
C ALA A 293 -3.66 13.85 11.49
N ILE A 294 -2.72 13.70 10.55
CA ILE A 294 -2.99 13.79 9.13
C ILE A 294 -3.36 12.38 8.66
N VAL A 295 -4.65 12.17 8.42
CA VAL A 295 -5.20 10.88 8.00
C VAL A 295 -5.25 10.80 6.48
N GLN A 296 -4.54 9.84 5.93
CA GLN A 296 -4.51 9.59 4.49
C GLN A 296 -5.70 8.72 4.07
N PRO A 297 -6.28 8.91 2.86
CA PRO A 297 -7.42 8.12 2.39
C PRO A 297 -6.99 6.72 1.92
N ALA A 298 -6.37 5.94 2.81
CA ALA A 298 -5.67 4.71 2.50
C ALA A 298 -6.57 3.64 1.85
N PHE A 299 -7.79 3.43 2.39
CA PHE A 299 -8.75 2.49 1.82
C PHE A 299 -9.12 2.85 0.37
N ASP A 300 -9.43 4.13 0.11
CA ASP A 300 -9.79 4.60 -1.23
C ASP A 300 -8.60 4.54 -2.19
N MET A 301 -7.38 4.82 -1.71
CA MET A 301 -6.15 4.65 -2.49
C MET A 301 -5.99 3.19 -2.93
N GLY A 302 -6.17 2.23 -2.02
CA GLY A 302 -6.10 0.81 -2.31
C GLY A 302 -7.16 0.35 -3.30
N LYS A 303 -8.40 0.81 -3.10
CA LYS A 303 -9.53 0.54 -3.99
C LYS A 303 -9.25 1.01 -5.42
N ILE A 304 -8.88 2.28 -5.58
CA ILE A 304 -8.60 2.88 -6.89
C ILE A 304 -7.41 2.18 -7.57
N ALA A 305 -6.34 1.89 -6.82
CA ALA A 305 -5.17 1.20 -7.36
C ALA A 305 -5.52 -0.21 -7.89
N ALA A 306 -6.36 -0.95 -7.17
CA ALA A 306 -6.85 -2.26 -7.61
C ALA A 306 -7.75 -2.16 -8.85
N GLU A 307 -8.68 -1.19 -8.90
CA GLU A 307 -9.53 -0.93 -10.05
C GLU A 307 -8.70 -0.61 -11.30
N MET A 308 -7.69 0.26 -11.18
CA MET A 308 -6.76 0.58 -12.27
C MET A 308 -5.99 -0.65 -12.75
N LEU A 309 -5.49 -1.48 -11.83
CA LEU A 309 -4.75 -2.69 -12.16
C LEU A 309 -5.64 -3.71 -12.89
N LEU A 310 -6.82 -4.02 -12.37
CA LEU A 310 -7.73 -5.00 -12.95
C LEU A 310 -8.28 -4.53 -14.30
N ASN A 311 -8.52 -3.23 -14.48
CA ASN A 311 -8.86 -2.66 -15.78
C ASN A 311 -7.72 -2.82 -16.79
N THR A 312 -6.46 -2.65 -16.37
CA THR A 312 -5.29 -2.85 -17.22
C THR A 312 -5.12 -4.32 -17.63
N ILE A 313 -5.32 -5.25 -16.70
CA ILE A 313 -5.30 -6.71 -16.96
C ILE A 313 -6.38 -7.08 -18.00
N SER A 314 -7.60 -6.55 -17.85
CA SER A 314 -8.72 -6.86 -18.73
C SER A 314 -8.52 -6.37 -20.18
N LYS A 315 -7.88 -5.23 -20.38
CA LYS A 315 -7.58 -4.63 -21.69
C LYS A 315 -6.45 -5.33 -22.46
N LYS A 316 -5.84 -6.39 -21.91
CA LYS A 316 -4.73 -7.14 -22.53
C LYS A 316 -3.63 -6.26 -23.11
N HIS A 317 -3.26 -5.21 -22.40
CA HIS A 317 -2.19 -4.26 -22.77
C HIS A 317 -2.38 -3.49 -24.11
N LYS A 318 -3.59 -3.40 -24.63
CA LYS A 318 -3.87 -2.55 -25.79
C LYS A 318 -4.27 -1.15 -25.32
N ASP A 319 -3.62 -0.13 -25.88
CA ASP A 319 -3.94 1.29 -25.68
C ASP A 319 -4.03 1.69 -24.19
N ILE A 320 -2.95 1.49 -23.43
CA ILE A 320 -2.88 1.87 -22.01
C ILE A 320 -2.65 3.38 -21.93
N GLU A 321 -3.68 4.09 -21.48
CA GLU A 321 -3.54 5.47 -21.01
C GLU A 321 -3.20 5.42 -19.51
N TYR A 322 -2.00 5.89 -19.15
CA TYR A 322 -1.54 5.89 -17.76
C TYR A 322 -2.24 6.98 -16.96
N GLY A 323 -2.90 6.60 -15.87
CA GLY A 323 -3.61 7.49 -14.98
C GLY A 323 -2.75 7.89 -13.77
N PHE A 324 -2.85 9.18 -13.39
CA PHE A 324 -2.32 9.70 -12.15
C PHE A 324 -3.47 10.23 -11.29
N ILE A 325 -3.73 9.57 -10.15
CA ILE A 325 -4.80 9.94 -9.23
C ILE A 325 -4.18 10.45 -7.92
N LYS A 326 -4.56 11.67 -7.55
CA LYS A 326 -4.14 12.31 -6.31
C LYS A 326 -5.36 12.51 -5.40
N LEU A 327 -5.29 12.01 -4.16
CA LEU A 327 -6.38 12.07 -3.18
C LEU A 327 -6.00 12.99 -2.01
N PRO A 328 -6.95 13.78 -1.49
CA PRO A 328 -6.67 14.65 -0.33
C PRO A 328 -6.54 13.83 0.96
N ALA A 329 -5.63 14.24 1.85
CA ALA A 329 -5.63 13.81 3.25
C ALA A 329 -6.50 14.74 4.09
N VAL A 330 -6.84 14.31 5.30
CA VAL A 330 -7.65 15.09 6.25
C VAL A 330 -6.86 15.32 7.52
N LEU A 331 -6.69 16.58 7.91
CA LEU A 331 -6.16 16.93 9.22
C LEU A 331 -7.27 16.77 10.28
N LYS A 332 -7.11 15.80 11.16
CA LYS A 332 -7.94 15.60 12.36
C LYS A 332 -7.28 16.30 13.54
N ASN A 333 -7.78 17.47 13.85
CA ASN A 333 -7.33 18.24 15.02
C ASN A 333 -7.89 17.60 16.29
N THR A 334 -7.05 17.44 17.29
CA THR A 334 -7.48 17.13 18.64
C THR A 334 -7.44 18.45 19.43
N GLU A 335 -8.55 19.19 19.46
CA GLU A 335 -8.72 20.32 20.37
C GLU A 335 -8.72 19.88 21.83
#